data_6544b403f635c04b6f4f8f196ce7cb35
#
_entry.id   6544b403f635c04b6f4f8f196ce7cb35
#
_cell.length_a   1.000
_cell.length_b   1.000
_cell.length_c   1.000
_cell.angle_alpha   90.00
_cell.angle_beta   90.00
_cell.angle_gamma   90.00
#
_symmetry.space_group_name_H-M   'P 1'
#
loop_
_entity.id
_entity.type
_entity.pdbx_description
1 polymer ?
#
loop_
_entity_poly.entity_id
_entity_poly.type
_entity_poly.pdbx_seq_one_letter_code
_entity_poly.pdbx_strand_id
1 'polypeptide(L)'
;MEYDVAGHEDEPWYQVVTGVGYNYNFTDIQAALGRVQLDRLPAFKNRRDEIIATYDSAFAEVPGVETPTVRDDVDPMFHLYAVAIDAERFGCSRKRFVNSMHAENLGVQVHYVPLHYHPFFQEEYGYERGQFPNAEAVYEGLVSLPLHPGMADRDVEDVIEAVKRLQDHYA
;
A
#
# COMPACT_ATOMS: atom_id res chain seq x y z
N MET A 1 30.44 24.63 0.69
CA MET A 1 31.66 24.39 -0.08
C MET A 1 31.44 25.10 -1.42
N GLU A 2 32.10 26.24 -1.65
CA GLU A 2 32.06 26.94 -2.93
C GLU A 2 32.98 26.17 -3.88
N TYR A 3 32.46 25.73 -5.01
CA TYR A 3 33.29 25.13 -6.07
C TYR A 3 33.89 26.23 -6.87
N ASP A 4 35.22 26.20 -7.03
CA ASP A 4 35.94 27.17 -7.83
C ASP A 4 35.66 26.92 -9.31
N VAL A 5 34.83 27.77 -9.89
CA VAL A 5 34.56 27.84 -11.33
C VAL A 5 35.30 29.00 -11.99
N ALA A 6 36.27 29.60 -11.28
CA ALA A 6 37.02 30.76 -11.73
C ALA A 6 37.70 30.50 -13.08
N GLY A 7 37.49 31.40 -14.01
CA GLY A 7 38.00 31.31 -15.37
C GLY A 7 37.06 30.68 -16.39
N HIS A 8 35.86 30.25 -15.99
CA HIS A 8 34.85 29.63 -16.86
C HIS A 8 33.49 30.33 -16.82
N GLU A 9 33.40 31.54 -16.20
CA GLU A 9 32.15 32.27 -16.00
C GLU A 9 31.45 32.61 -17.33
N ASP A 10 32.21 32.75 -18.41
CA ASP A 10 31.69 33.07 -19.76
C ASP A 10 31.46 31.82 -20.63
N GLU A 11 31.58 30.62 -20.06
CA GLU A 11 31.45 29.35 -20.78
C GLU A 11 30.11 28.66 -20.44
N PRO A 12 29.03 28.93 -21.17
CA PRO A 12 27.67 28.40 -20.82
C PRO A 12 27.56 26.87 -20.92
N TRP A 13 28.53 26.21 -21.50
CA TRP A 13 28.62 24.74 -21.57
C TRP A 13 29.40 24.12 -20.41
N TYR A 14 30.12 24.93 -19.59
CA TYR A 14 30.96 24.42 -18.54
C TYR A 14 30.11 23.93 -17.36
N GLN A 15 30.25 22.66 -17.06
CA GLN A 15 29.49 22.01 -15.96
C GLN A 15 30.47 21.32 -15.02
N VAL A 16 30.23 21.49 -13.72
CA VAL A 16 31.05 20.88 -12.66
C VAL A 16 30.25 19.77 -11.97
N VAL A 17 30.86 18.60 -11.93
CA VAL A 17 30.31 17.49 -11.11
C VAL A 17 30.69 17.72 -9.65
N THR A 18 29.71 18.03 -8.80
CA THR A 18 29.91 18.38 -7.40
C THR A 18 29.72 17.19 -6.45
N GLY A 19 29.31 16.05 -6.98
CA GLY A 19 29.13 14.83 -6.19
C GLY A 19 28.68 13.64 -7.04
N VAL A 20 28.83 12.45 -6.49
CA VAL A 20 28.33 11.24 -7.11
C VAL A 20 26.83 11.11 -6.81
N GLY A 21 26.01 11.04 -7.84
CA GLY A 21 24.57 10.85 -7.76
C GLY A 21 24.13 9.52 -8.36
N TYR A 22 22.86 9.19 -8.13
CA TYR A 22 22.23 8.07 -8.82
C TYR A 22 21.79 8.48 -10.23
N ASN A 23 21.53 7.49 -11.10
CA ASN A 23 20.99 7.74 -12.43
C ASN A 23 19.48 7.99 -12.35
N TYR A 24 19.07 9.24 -12.12
CA TYR A 24 17.68 9.69 -12.09
C TYR A 24 17.30 10.51 -13.33
N ASN A 25 17.90 10.21 -14.47
CA ASN A 25 17.57 10.87 -15.72
C ASN A 25 16.08 10.63 -16.06
N PHE A 26 15.41 11.73 -16.40
CA PHE A 26 13.99 11.74 -16.69
C PHE A 26 13.80 12.21 -18.14
N THR A 27 13.22 11.37 -18.98
CA THR A 27 12.98 11.73 -20.38
C THR A 27 11.77 12.65 -20.51
N ASP A 28 11.69 13.42 -21.59
CA ASP A 28 10.56 14.31 -21.86
C ASP A 28 9.23 13.54 -21.94
N ILE A 29 9.24 12.31 -22.44
CA ILE A 29 8.07 11.44 -22.48
C ILE A 29 7.59 11.07 -21.07
N GLN A 30 8.52 10.67 -20.19
CA GLN A 30 8.22 10.38 -18.79
C GLN A 30 7.73 11.65 -18.07
N ALA A 31 8.34 12.80 -18.32
CA ALA A 31 7.94 14.07 -17.75
C ALA A 31 6.53 14.49 -18.18
N ALA A 32 6.21 14.34 -19.46
CA ALA A 32 4.88 14.63 -19.99
C ALA A 32 3.80 13.73 -19.34
N LEU A 33 4.05 12.43 -19.25
CA LEU A 33 3.16 11.50 -18.55
C LEU A 33 3.01 11.85 -17.07
N GLY A 34 4.12 12.13 -16.38
CA GLY A 34 4.12 12.50 -14.97
C GLY A 34 3.27 13.75 -14.69
N ARG A 35 3.40 14.77 -15.52
CA ARG A 35 2.59 16.01 -15.41
C ARG A 35 1.10 15.71 -15.52
N VAL A 36 0.68 14.94 -16.52
CA VAL A 36 -0.73 14.56 -16.69
C VAL A 36 -1.25 13.76 -15.49
N GLN A 37 -0.42 12.88 -14.91
CA GLN A 37 -0.81 12.12 -13.71
C GLN A 37 -0.93 13.03 -12.48
N LEU A 38 -0.04 14.01 -12.32
CA LEU A 38 -0.13 14.99 -11.23
C LEU A 38 -1.40 15.82 -11.31
N ASP A 39 -1.79 16.25 -12.50
CA ASP A 39 -3.04 17.01 -12.70
C ASP A 39 -4.29 16.19 -12.33
N ARG A 40 -4.22 14.85 -12.44
CA ARG A 40 -5.30 13.92 -12.10
C ARG A 40 -5.29 13.47 -10.63
N LEU A 41 -4.22 13.75 -9.90
CA LEU A 41 -4.02 13.25 -8.54
C LEU A 41 -5.16 13.63 -7.57
N PRO A 42 -5.72 14.87 -7.59
CA PRO A 42 -6.84 15.21 -6.73
C PRO A 42 -8.09 14.35 -7.00
N ALA A 43 -8.41 14.10 -8.26
CA ALA A 43 -9.54 13.23 -8.62
C ALA A 43 -9.32 11.78 -8.17
N PHE A 44 -8.09 11.28 -8.29
CA PHE A 44 -7.73 9.94 -7.81
C PHE A 44 -7.83 9.82 -6.29
N LYS A 45 -7.41 10.87 -5.56
CA LYS A 45 -7.56 10.92 -4.10
C LYS A 45 -9.03 10.90 -3.70
N ASN A 46 -9.83 11.81 -4.24
CA ASN A 46 -11.24 11.91 -3.91
C ASN A 46 -11.96 10.55 -4.11
N ARG A 47 -11.70 9.87 -5.25
CA ARG A 47 -12.32 8.56 -5.49
C ARG A 47 -11.87 7.49 -4.50
N ARG A 48 -10.58 7.46 -4.12
CA ARG A 48 -10.12 6.54 -3.08
C ARG A 48 -10.75 6.82 -1.73
N ASP A 49 -10.85 8.09 -1.36
CA ASP A 49 -11.47 8.49 -0.08
C ASP A 49 -12.95 8.08 -0.01
N GLU A 50 -13.70 8.20 -1.12
CA GLU A 50 -15.08 7.69 -1.23
C GLU A 50 -15.17 6.17 -1.01
N ILE A 51 -14.28 5.41 -1.68
CA ILE A 51 -14.24 3.95 -1.54
C ILE A 51 -13.88 3.56 -0.10
N ILE A 52 -12.90 4.22 0.50
CA ILE A 52 -12.45 3.96 1.87
C ILE A 52 -13.57 4.22 2.87
N ALA A 53 -14.25 5.37 2.75
CA ALA A 53 -15.38 5.69 3.61
C ALA A 53 -16.50 4.64 3.51
N THR A 54 -16.72 4.10 2.31
CA THR A 54 -17.68 3.02 2.07
C THR A 54 -17.25 1.72 2.74
N TYR A 55 -15.98 1.35 2.60
CA TYR A 55 -15.40 0.17 3.24
C TYR A 55 -15.42 0.29 4.77
N ASP A 56 -14.97 1.42 5.32
CA ASP A 56 -14.95 1.66 6.77
C ASP A 56 -16.34 1.53 7.37
N SER A 57 -17.34 2.15 6.72
CA SER A 57 -18.74 2.04 7.15
C SER A 57 -19.27 0.59 7.06
N ALA A 58 -18.93 -0.13 5.99
CA ALA A 58 -19.44 -1.48 5.75
C ALA A 58 -18.80 -2.52 6.67
N PHE A 59 -17.54 -2.33 7.06
CA PHE A 59 -16.77 -3.27 7.87
C PHE A 59 -16.78 -2.96 9.37
N ALA A 60 -17.25 -1.80 9.79
CA ALA A 60 -17.31 -1.40 11.20
C ALA A 60 -18.02 -2.45 12.10
N GLU A 61 -18.99 -3.15 11.55
CA GLU A 61 -19.79 -4.15 12.29
C GLU A 61 -19.46 -5.59 11.86
N VAL A 62 -18.46 -5.81 11.01
CA VAL A 62 -18.05 -7.16 10.59
C VAL A 62 -17.09 -7.74 11.61
N PRO A 63 -17.49 -8.77 12.38
CA PRO A 63 -16.62 -9.35 13.40
C PRO A 63 -15.30 -9.84 12.80
N GLY A 64 -14.19 -9.48 13.45
CA GLY A 64 -12.86 -9.93 13.04
C GLY A 64 -12.27 -9.23 11.81
N VAL A 65 -12.88 -8.15 11.33
CA VAL A 65 -12.27 -7.23 10.35
C VAL A 65 -11.91 -5.93 11.06
N GLU A 66 -10.63 -5.59 11.09
CA GLU A 66 -10.15 -4.34 11.65
C GLU A 66 -9.67 -3.42 10.50
N THR A 67 -10.32 -2.25 10.37
CA THR A 67 -10.00 -1.26 9.34
C THR A 67 -8.80 -0.41 9.74
N PRO A 68 -8.07 0.19 8.77
CA PRO A 68 -6.92 1.03 9.07
C PRO A 68 -7.32 2.27 9.87
N THR A 69 -6.58 2.55 10.93
CA THR A 69 -6.77 3.77 11.73
C THR A 69 -5.93 4.92 11.16
N VAL A 70 -6.55 6.05 10.92
CA VAL A 70 -5.90 7.29 10.49
C VAL A 70 -5.90 8.28 11.65
N ARG A 71 -4.75 8.93 11.89
CA ARG A 71 -4.65 9.99 12.88
C ARG A 71 -5.31 11.26 12.34
N ASP A 72 -5.93 12.05 13.21
CA ASP A 72 -6.66 13.27 12.86
C ASP A 72 -5.80 14.36 12.20
N ASP A 73 -4.48 14.32 12.44
CA ASP A 73 -3.51 15.27 11.89
C ASP A 73 -2.88 14.83 10.56
N VAL A 74 -3.38 13.74 9.95
CA VAL A 74 -2.83 13.14 8.71
C VAL A 74 -3.91 13.07 7.65
N ASP A 75 -3.58 13.52 6.44
CA ASP A 75 -4.39 13.31 5.24
C ASP A 75 -3.66 12.36 4.27
N PRO A 76 -3.85 11.03 4.40
CA PRO A 76 -3.09 10.06 3.64
C PRO A 76 -3.61 9.93 2.21
N MET A 77 -2.67 9.78 1.27
CA MET A 77 -2.99 9.32 -0.08
C MET A 77 -2.98 7.79 -0.07
N PHE A 78 -4.05 7.17 0.32
CA PHE A 78 -4.14 5.71 0.42
C PHE A 78 -3.76 5.03 -0.91
N HIS A 79 -2.66 4.30 -0.89
CA HIS A 79 -2.24 3.42 -1.99
C HIS A 79 -2.88 2.03 -1.87
N LEU A 80 -2.97 1.54 -0.64
CA LEU A 80 -3.57 0.27 -0.27
C LEU A 80 -4.64 0.50 0.80
N TYR A 81 -5.69 -0.31 0.77
CA TYR A 81 -6.61 -0.45 1.89
C TYR A 81 -6.34 -1.79 2.56
N ALA A 82 -5.58 -1.74 3.65
CA ALA A 82 -5.11 -2.91 4.36
C ALA A 82 -5.91 -3.11 5.64
N VAL A 83 -6.66 -4.18 5.71
CA VAL A 83 -7.40 -4.61 6.91
C VAL A 83 -6.62 -5.68 7.67
N ALA A 84 -6.87 -5.83 8.97
CA ALA A 84 -6.43 -6.98 9.73
C ALA A 84 -7.59 -7.96 9.94
N ILE A 85 -7.32 -9.23 9.68
CA ILE A 85 -8.27 -10.33 9.92
C ILE A 85 -7.90 -11.02 11.24
N ASP A 86 -8.73 -10.82 12.25
CA ASP A 86 -8.67 -11.58 13.50
C ASP A 86 -9.31 -12.95 13.27
N ALA A 87 -8.48 -14.00 13.27
CA ALA A 87 -8.91 -15.34 12.92
C ALA A 87 -9.95 -15.93 13.90
N GLU A 88 -9.90 -15.57 15.18
CA GLU A 88 -10.82 -16.07 16.20
C GLU A 88 -12.20 -15.43 16.04
N ARG A 89 -12.23 -14.12 15.84
CA ARG A 89 -13.47 -13.35 15.70
C ARG A 89 -14.12 -13.49 14.32
N PHE A 90 -13.32 -13.65 13.26
CA PHE A 90 -13.81 -13.85 11.90
C PHE A 90 -14.26 -15.31 11.65
N GLY A 91 -13.72 -16.28 12.40
CA GLY A 91 -14.02 -17.70 12.27
C GLY A 91 -13.09 -18.46 11.30
N CYS A 92 -12.14 -17.79 10.65
CA CYS A 92 -11.16 -18.49 9.83
C CYS A 92 -9.79 -17.78 9.79
N SER A 93 -8.73 -18.54 9.45
CA SER A 93 -7.40 -17.97 9.32
C SER A 93 -7.29 -17.01 8.11
N ARG A 94 -6.36 -16.03 8.18
CA ARG A 94 -6.03 -15.13 7.06
C ARG A 94 -5.77 -15.90 5.75
N LYS A 95 -5.04 -17.03 5.82
CA LYS A 95 -4.79 -17.86 4.64
C LYS A 95 -6.09 -18.36 4.01
N ARG A 96 -7.03 -18.79 4.84
CA ARG A 96 -8.32 -19.28 4.35
C ARG A 96 -9.16 -18.13 3.79
N PHE A 97 -9.18 -16.98 4.46
CA PHE A 97 -9.82 -15.76 3.97
C PHE A 97 -9.32 -15.38 2.58
N VAL A 98 -7.98 -15.25 2.40
CA VAL A 98 -7.37 -14.91 1.10
C VAL A 98 -7.76 -15.90 0.02
N ASN A 99 -7.68 -17.21 0.28
CA ASN A 99 -8.08 -18.23 -0.68
C ASN A 99 -9.55 -18.15 -1.06
N SER A 100 -10.42 -17.85 -0.09
CA SER A 100 -11.86 -17.71 -0.33
C SER A 100 -12.18 -16.45 -1.13
N MET A 101 -11.53 -15.33 -0.85
CA MET A 101 -11.66 -14.11 -1.67
C MET A 101 -11.22 -14.36 -3.13
N HIS A 102 -10.13 -15.10 -3.34
CA HIS A 102 -9.71 -15.49 -4.68
C HIS A 102 -10.73 -16.43 -5.36
N ALA A 103 -11.38 -17.32 -4.62
CA ALA A 103 -12.46 -18.18 -5.15
C ALA A 103 -13.71 -17.37 -5.54
N GLU A 104 -13.97 -16.24 -4.87
CA GLU A 104 -14.98 -15.24 -5.25
C GLU A 104 -14.51 -14.33 -6.42
N ASN A 105 -13.37 -14.65 -7.05
CA ASN A 105 -12.75 -13.87 -8.12
C ASN A 105 -12.31 -12.45 -7.72
N LEU A 106 -12.00 -12.25 -6.45
CA LEU A 106 -11.50 -10.97 -5.92
C LEU A 106 -10.00 -11.04 -5.64
N GLY A 107 -9.25 -10.13 -6.25
CA GLY A 107 -7.81 -10.04 -6.10
C GLY A 107 -7.41 -9.36 -4.80
N VAL A 108 -7.11 -10.14 -3.76
CA VAL A 108 -6.55 -9.65 -2.50
C VAL A 108 -5.09 -10.08 -2.36
N GLN A 109 -4.31 -9.32 -1.59
CA GLN A 109 -2.88 -9.58 -1.42
C GLN A 109 -2.42 -9.28 0.02
N VAL A 110 -1.23 -9.76 0.36
CA VAL A 110 -0.55 -9.44 1.63
C VAL A 110 0.67 -8.58 1.34
N HIS A 111 0.69 -7.34 1.80
CA HIS A 111 1.77 -6.38 1.58
C HIS A 111 2.45 -5.99 2.91
N TYR A 112 3.58 -6.60 3.31
CA TYR A 112 4.29 -7.71 2.68
C TYR A 112 4.78 -8.67 3.76
N VAL A 113 5.43 -9.78 3.35
CA VAL A 113 6.18 -10.62 4.30
C VAL A 113 7.25 -9.76 4.96
N PRO A 114 7.39 -9.75 6.30
CA PRO A 114 8.41 -8.97 6.99
C PRO A 114 9.83 -9.30 6.51
N LEU A 115 10.67 -8.28 6.37
CA LEU A 115 12.02 -8.47 5.80
C LEU A 115 12.85 -9.52 6.56
N HIS A 116 12.74 -9.54 7.90
CA HIS A 116 13.44 -10.48 8.76
C HIS A 116 12.98 -11.94 8.61
N TYR A 117 11.91 -12.21 7.84
CA TYR A 117 11.47 -13.57 7.49
C TYR A 117 12.14 -14.10 6.22
N HIS A 118 12.77 -13.24 5.43
CA HIS A 118 13.42 -13.66 4.20
C HIS A 118 14.82 -14.25 4.48
N PRO A 119 15.19 -15.35 3.82
CA PRO A 119 16.48 -16.03 4.02
C PRO A 119 17.68 -15.09 3.91
N PHE A 120 17.71 -14.21 2.93
CA PHE A 120 18.80 -13.25 2.75
C PHE A 120 19.05 -12.40 4.01
N PHE A 121 17.99 -11.85 4.62
CA PHE A 121 18.15 -11.02 5.80
C PHE A 121 18.50 -11.83 7.05
N GLN A 122 18.08 -13.09 7.10
CA GLN A 122 18.44 -14.01 8.18
C GLN A 122 19.93 -14.40 8.09
N GLU A 123 20.40 -14.71 6.90
CA GLU A 123 21.81 -15.14 6.68
C GLU A 123 22.78 -13.96 6.82
N GLU A 124 22.45 -12.78 6.24
CA GLU A 124 23.36 -11.64 6.21
C GLU A 124 23.39 -10.85 7.51
N TYR A 125 22.22 -10.71 8.19
CA TYR A 125 22.08 -9.86 9.38
C TYR A 125 21.74 -10.62 10.67
N GLY A 126 21.59 -11.93 10.61
CA GLY A 126 21.28 -12.77 11.77
C GLY A 126 19.89 -12.51 12.35
N TYR A 127 18.94 -12.05 11.54
CA TYR A 127 17.58 -11.83 12.01
C TYR A 127 16.83 -13.13 12.22
N GLU A 128 16.00 -13.15 13.26
CA GLU A 128 15.19 -14.32 13.63
C GLU A 128 13.72 -13.92 13.83
N ARG A 129 12.84 -14.90 13.75
CA ARG A 129 11.43 -14.72 14.12
C ARG A 129 11.33 -14.40 15.62
N GLY A 130 10.40 -13.54 15.99
CA GLY A 130 10.20 -13.07 17.36
C GLY A 130 10.97 -11.81 17.72
N GLN A 131 11.91 -11.35 16.88
CA GLN A 131 12.68 -10.13 17.14
C GLN A 131 11.87 -8.84 16.93
N PHE A 132 10.84 -8.88 16.09
CA PHE A 132 10.02 -7.72 15.75
C PHE A 132 8.52 -8.00 15.99
N PRO A 133 8.12 -8.21 17.27
CA PRO A 133 6.78 -8.74 17.59
C PRO A 133 5.63 -7.89 17.06
N ASN A 134 5.77 -6.56 17.00
CA ASN A 134 4.71 -5.69 16.47
C ASN A 134 4.55 -5.87 14.94
N ALA A 135 5.65 -5.95 14.20
CA ALA A 135 5.59 -6.18 12.76
C ALA A 135 5.05 -7.59 12.43
N GLU A 136 5.41 -8.57 13.25
CA GLU A 136 4.94 -9.95 13.12
C GLU A 136 3.44 -10.05 13.41
N ALA A 137 2.98 -9.42 14.49
CA ALA A 137 1.56 -9.39 14.86
C ALA A 137 0.70 -8.72 13.77
N VAL A 138 1.15 -7.59 13.22
CA VAL A 138 0.46 -6.93 12.10
C VAL A 138 0.43 -7.85 10.88
N TYR A 139 1.55 -8.49 10.54
CA TYR A 139 1.64 -9.37 9.39
C TYR A 139 0.69 -10.57 9.47
N GLU A 140 0.46 -11.12 10.66
CA GLU A 140 -0.39 -12.32 10.84
C GLU A 140 -1.83 -12.10 10.36
N GLY A 141 -2.39 -10.90 10.53
CA GLY A 141 -3.75 -10.59 10.11
C GLY A 141 -3.87 -9.82 8.79
N LEU A 142 -2.78 -9.22 8.30
CA LEU A 142 -2.81 -8.22 7.25
C LEU A 142 -3.31 -8.77 5.90
N VAL A 143 -4.31 -8.10 5.30
CA VAL A 143 -4.80 -8.34 3.94
C VAL A 143 -5.13 -7.01 3.28
N SER A 144 -4.63 -6.77 2.08
CA SER A 144 -5.02 -5.61 1.27
C SER A 144 -6.17 -5.96 0.36
N LEU A 145 -7.28 -5.24 0.53
CA LEU A 145 -8.46 -5.32 -0.33
C LEU A 145 -8.28 -4.45 -1.58
N PRO A 146 -9.03 -4.71 -2.67
CA PRO A 146 -8.96 -3.90 -3.88
C PRO A 146 -9.22 -2.41 -3.59
N LEU A 147 -8.32 -1.54 -4.05
CA LEU A 147 -8.47 -0.09 -3.96
C LEU A 147 -7.76 0.59 -5.12
N HIS A 148 -8.51 1.10 -6.10
CA HIS A 148 -7.97 1.95 -7.15
C HIS A 148 -9.06 2.91 -7.71
N PRO A 149 -8.67 4.06 -8.28
CA PRO A 149 -9.63 5.09 -8.69
C PRO A 149 -10.51 4.69 -9.90
N GLY A 150 -10.23 3.57 -10.52
CA GLY A 150 -11.03 3.02 -11.63
C GLY A 150 -12.12 2.04 -11.20
N MET A 151 -12.29 1.77 -9.89
CA MET A 151 -13.39 0.93 -9.41
C MET A 151 -14.73 1.65 -9.56
N ALA A 152 -15.71 0.97 -10.14
CA ALA A 152 -17.10 1.39 -10.11
C ALA A 152 -17.71 1.11 -8.70
N ASP A 153 -18.85 1.72 -8.39
CA ASP A 153 -19.52 1.49 -7.10
C ASP A 153 -19.89 0.01 -6.95
N ARG A 154 -20.29 -0.65 -8.05
CA ARG A 154 -20.59 -2.08 -8.07
C ARG A 154 -19.38 -2.94 -7.68
N ASP A 155 -18.17 -2.59 -8.13
CA ASP A 155 -16.95 -3.32 -7.76
C ASP A 155 -16.69 -3.22 -6.25
N VAL A 156 -16.96 -2.05 -5.65
CA VAL A 156 -16.85 -1.83 -4.21
C VAL A 156 -17.88 -2.66 -3.45
N GLU A 157 -19.12 -2.67 -3.91
CA GLU A 157 -20.20 -3.48 -3.35
C GLU A 157 -19.87 -4.98 -3.39
N ASP A 158 -19.35 -5.48 -4.51
CA ASP A 158 -18.96 -6.89 -4.69
C ASP A 158 -17.88 -7.31 -3.67
N VAL A 159 -16.90 -6.45 -3.37
CA VAL A 159 -15.90 -6.70 -2.33
C VAL A 159 -16.55 -6.78 -0.95
N ILE A 160 -17.43 -5.84 -0.63
CA ILE A 160 -18.14 -5.80 0.66
C ILE A 160 -19.02 -7.03 0.84
N GLU A 161 -19.81 -7.37 -0.18
CA GLU A 161 -20.69 -8.54 -0.16
C GLU A 161 -19.91 -9.84 0.04
N ALA A 162 -18.74 -9.97 -0.62
CA ALA A 162 -17.91 -11.15 -0.45
C ALA A 162 -17.35 -11.27 0.96
N VAL A 163 -16.81 -10.18 1.53
CA VAL A 163 -16.30 -10.20 2.91
C VAL A 163 -17.40 -10.58 3.91
N LYS A 164 -18.59 -9.99 3.80
CA LYS A 164 -19.73 -10.29 4.67
C LYS A 164 -20.19 -11.75 4.51
N ARG A 165 -20.30 -12.24 3.28
CA ARG A 165 -20.67 -13.63 3.00
C ARG A 165 -19.67 -14.63 3.57
N LEU A 166 -18.38 -14.32 3.51
CA LEU A 166 -17.35 -15.17 4.12
C LEU A 166 -17.45 -15.15 5.64
N GLN A 167 -17.71 -14.00 6.24
CA GLN A 167 -17.90 -13.92 7.70
C GLN A 167 -19.12 -14.74 8.13
N ASP A 168 -20.25 -14.60 7.44
CA ASP A 168 -21.47 -15.41 7.73
C ASP A 168 -21.24 -16.92 7.56
N HIS A 169 -20.34 -17.31 6.63
CA HIS A 169 -20.01 -18.71 6.37
C HIS A 169 -19.09 -19.33 7.42
N TYR A 170 -18.21 -18.54 8.03
CA TYR A 170 -17.19 -19.03 8.96
C TYR A 170 -17.50 -18.75 10.44
N ALA A 171 -18.48 -17.87 10.74
CA ALA A 171 -18.92 -17.53 12.10
C ALA A 171 -19.49 -18.70 12.91
#